data_c71a5766f2495c789401a5f92b875f49
#
_entry.id   c71a5766f2495c789401a5f92b875f49
#
_cell.length_a   1.000
_cell.length_b   1.000
_cell.length_c   1.000
_cell.angle_alpha   90.00
_cell.angle_beta   90.00
_cell.angle_gamma   90.00
#
_symmetry.space_group_name_H-M   'P 1'
#
loop_
_entity.id
_entity.type
_entity.pdbx_description
1 polymer ?
#
loop_
_entity_poly.entity_id
_entity_poly.type
_entity_poly.pdbx_seq_one_letter_code
_entity_poly.pdbx_strand_id
1 'polypeptide(L)'
;LFTVLKKGAVYSLVAVSMNLLNGFTGLFSLGQAGFMLLGAYTYAILTIPSADRESVYYLYGGSAVNFSLPELFGGGALGLILGVLAALILAGCVAAVIAWLIGLPVLRLKSDYLAIATLGFAEIIRAIFQWDRLGPVTNGANALKSFPTFSSFNIENANGEVVLRLSTFVPFLLVAVCIGIMVLLINSTYGRAFKAIREDEVAAEAMGINLAKHKRMAFCISSFFAGVGGGLFAMFANQAQ
;
A
#
# COMPACT_ATOMS: atom_id res chain seq x y z
N LEU A 1 -11.11 -11.87 18.92
CA LEU A 1 -12.05 -11.64 17.84
C LEU A 1 -11.72 -10.36 17.06
N PHE A 2 -11.66 -9.18 17.69
CA PHE A 2 -11.42 -7.89 17.04
C PHE A 2 -10.08 -7.83 16.27
N THR A 3 -9.01 -8.45 16.77
CA THR A 3 -7.72 -8.51 16.09
C THR A 3 -7.82 -9.28 14.77
N VAL A 4 -8.54 -10.39 14.76
CA VAL A 4 -8.76 -11.19 13.55
C VAL A 4 -9.59 -10.41 12.54
N LEU A 5 -10.63 -9.70 12.99
CA LEU A 5 -11.47 -8.87 12.12
C LEU A 5 -10.67 -7.70 11.49
N LYS A 6 -9.81 -7.01 12.26
CA LYS A 6 -8.91 -5.97 11.73
C LYS A 6 -7.97 -6.52 10.66
N LYS A 7 -7.36 -7.68 10.95
CA LYS A 7 -6.50 -8.37 9.97
C LYS A 7 -7.28 -8.73 8.71
N GLY A 8 -8.48 -9.29 8.89
CA GLY A 8 -9.37 -9.64 7.78
C GLY A 8 -9.74 -8.41 6.92
N ALA A 9 -10.04 -7.26 7.55
CA ALA A 9 -10.34 -6.02 6.84
C ALA A 9 -9.16 -5.55 5.98
N VAL A 10 -7.93 -5.55 6.52
CA VAL A 10 -6.73 -5.15 5.75
C VAL A 10 -6.49 -6.09 4.59
N TYR A 11 -6.56 -7.41 4.81
CA TYR A 11 -6.39 -8.37 3.73
C TYR A 11 -7.52 -8.32 2.70
N SER A 12 -8.74 -7.96 3.09
CA SER A 12 -9.84 -7.79 2.13
C SER A 12 -9.56 -6.65 1.15
N LEU A 13 -8.96 -5.54 1.61
CA LEU A 13 -8.53 -4.46 0.72
C LEU A 13 -7.51 -4.94 -0.31
N VAL A 14 -6.50 -5.69 0.14
CA VAL A 14 -5.47 -6.23 -0.77
C VAL A 14 -6.09 -7.24 -1.74
N ALA A 15 -6.98 -8.11 -1.26
CA ALA A 15 -7.68 -9.08 -2.11
C ALA A 15 -8.57 -8.41 -3.17
N VAL A 16 -9.30 -7.35 -2.79
CA VAL A 16 -10.12 -6.57 -3.75
C VAL A 16 -9.24 -5.82 -4.73
N SER A 17 -8.09 -5.27 -4.30
CA SER A 17 -7.13 -4.64 -5.22
C SER A 17 -6.55 -5.63 -6.23
N MET A 18 -6.23 -6.85 -5.80
CA MET A 18 -5.80 -7.93 -6.68
C MET A 18 -6.92 -8.37 -7.63
N ASN A 19 -8.17 -8.44 -7.16
CA ASN A 19 -9.32 -8.78 -7.98
C ASN A 19 -9.60 -7.74 -9.07
N LEU A 20 -9.30 -6.46 -8.84
CA LEU A 20 -9.39 -5.43 -9.86
C LEU A 20 -8.54 -5.78 -11.08
N LEU A 21 -7.35 -6.30 -10.87
CA LEU A 21 -6.42 -6.68 -11.93
C LEU A 21 -6.72 -8.07 -12.49
N ASN A 22 -6.78 -9.08 -11.63
CA ASN A 22 -6.94 -10.47 -12.06
C ASN A 22 -8.39 -10.78 -12.48
N GLY A 23 -9.37 -10.30 -11.71
CA GLY A 23 -10.79 -10.58 -11.92
C GLY A 23 -11.44 -9.70 -12.98
N PHE A 24 -11.24 -8.38 -12.94
CA PHE A 24 -11.93 -7.44 -13.84
C PHE A 24 -11.19 -7.15 -15.13
N THR A 25 -9.85 -7.21 -15.15
CA THR A 25 -9.04 -6.93 -16.34
C THR A 25 -8.49 -8.20 -16.99
N GLY A 26 -8.53 -9.34 -16.30
CA GLY A 26 -8.02 -10.62 -16.80
C GLY A 26 -6.49 -10.74 -16.81
N LEU A 27 -5.78 -9.79 -16.18
CA LEU A 27 -4.32 -9.79 -16.08
C LEU A 27 -3.88 -10.56 -14.84
N PHE A 28 -3.38 -11.77 -14.99
CA PHE A 28 -2.93 -12.57 -13.86
C PHE A 28 -1.57 -12.07 -13.32
N SER A 29 -1.58 -11.47 -12.14
CA SER A 29 -0.39 -10.92 -11.48
C SER A 29 -0.26 -11.47 -10.05
N LEU A 30 0.95 -11.88 -9.68
CA LEU A 30 1.32 -12.34 -8.33
C LEU A 30 2.19 -11.32 -7.57
N GLY A 31 2.40 -10.14 -8.15
CA GLY A 31 3.29 -9.11 -7.60
C GLY A 31 2.69 -8.26 -6.47
N GLN A 32 1.46 -8.50 -6.04
CA GLN A 32 0.78 -7.66 -5.05
C GLN A 32 1.52 -7.58 -3.70
N ALA A 33 2.20 -8.67 -3.30
CA ALA A 33 3.01 -8.69 -2.09
C ALA A 33 4.16 -7.67 -2.13
N GLY A 34 4.81 -7.49 -3.28
CA GLY A 34 5.86 -6.48 -3.46
C GLY A 34 5.33 -5.05 -3.34
N PHE A 35 4.16 -4.76 -3.90
CA PHE A 35 3.53 -3.44 -3.76
C PHE A 35 3.02 -3.17 -2.35
N MET A 36 2.54 -4.21 -1.66
CA MET A 36 2.19 -4.14 -0.25
C MET A 36 3.42 -3.83 0.62
N LEU A 37 4.56 -4.49 0.34
CA LEU A 37 5.83 -4.23 1.01
C LEU A 37 6.28 -2.76 0.80
N LEU A 38 6.27 -2.27 -0.45
CA LEU A 38 6.57 -0.87 -0.77
C LEU A 38 5.73 0.10 0.05
N GLY A 39 4.42 -0.18 0.14
CA GLY A 39 3.50 0.63 0.93
C GLY A 39 3.82 0.62 2.42
N ALA A 40 4.12 -0.55 3.00
CA ALA A 40 4.45 -0.70 4.41
C ALA A 40 5.72 0.08 4.78
N TYR A 41 6.79 -0.06 3.98
CA TYR A 41 8.03 0.68 4.21
C TYR A 41 7.87 2.17 4.00
N THR A 42 7.18 2.61 2.94
CA THR A 42 6.93 4.03 2.69
C THR A 42 6.17 4.66 3.84
N TYR A 43 5.11 4.00 4.31
CA TYR A 43 4.35 4.44 5.48
C TYR A 43 5.25 4.57 6.72
N ALA A 44 5.99 3.52 7.07
CA ALA A 44 6.85 3.52 8.25
C ALA A 44 7.92 4.62 8.18
N ILE A 45 8.65 4.73 7.06
CA ILE A 45 9.72 5.72 6.89
C ILE A 45 9.19 7.15 7.05
N LEU A 46 8.00 7.44 6.54
CA LEU A 46 7.41 8.79 6.57
C LEU A 46 6.76 9.15 7.90
N THR A 47 6.45 8.17 8.76
CA THR A 47 5.67 8.40 9.98
C THR A 47 6.46 8.16 11.27
N ILE A 48 7.66 7.56 11.22
CA ILE A 48 8.51 7.42 12.42
C ILE A 48 8.83 8.80 12.99
N PRO A 49 8.55 9.07 14.30
CA PRO A 49 8.89 10.33 14.95
C PRO A 49 10.40 10.60 14.91
N SER A 50 10.77 11.87 14.80
CA SER A 50 12.20 12.28 14.76
C SER A 50 12.98 11.83 16.00
N ALA A 51 12.34 11.84 17.17
CA ALA A 51 12.95 11.43 18.45
C ALA A 51 13.29 9.93 18.50
N ASP A 52 12.51 9.06 17.84
CA ASP A 52 12.68 7.61 17.89
C ASP A 52 13.61 7.08 16.80
N ARG A 53 14.00 7.90 15.83
CA ARG A 53 14.80 7.47 14.68
C ARG A 53 16.18 6.94 15.06
N GLU A 54 16.86 7.56 16.02
CA GLU A 54 18.16 7.08 16.50
C GLU A 54 18.06 5.68 17.09
N SER A 55 16.97 5.39 17.80
CA SER A 55 16.74 4.06 18.39
C SER A 55 16.37 3.00 17.35
N VAL A 56 15.65 3.38 16.29
CA VAL A 56 15.24 2.45 15.21
C VAL A 56 16.42 2.14 14.29
N TYR A 57 17.24 3.14 13.95
CA TYR A 57 18.36 3.01 13.02
C TYR A 57 19.73 2.92 13.74
N TYR A 58 19.76 2.43 14.98
CA TYR A 58 20.98 2.38 15.80
C TYR A 58 22.12 1.59 15.13
N LEU A 59 21.82 0.57 14.33
CA LEU A 59 22.80 -0.25 13.61
C LEU A 59 23.51 0.49 12.46
N TYR A 60 22.88 1.53 11.92
CA TYR A 60 23.37 2.26 10.75
C TYR A 60 23.82 3.69 11.10
N GLY A 61 23.91 4.03 12.41
CA GLY A 61 24.39 5.34 12.87
C GLY A 61 23.40 6.49 12.62
N GLY A 62 22.13 6.20 12.43
CA GLY A 62 21.06 7.18 12.23
C GLY A 62 20.28 6.98 10.92
N SER A 63 19.24 7.80 10.72
CA SER A 63 18.38 7.79 9.56
C SER A 63 18.80 8.83 8.53
N ALA A 64 18.75 8.47 7.24
CA ALA A 64 18.93 9.42 6.14
C ALA A 64 17.73 10.37 5.97
N VAL A 65 16.57 10.01 6.51
CA VAL A 65 15.34 10.81 6.48
C VAL A 65 15.12 11.42 7.87
N ASN A 66 15.03 12.74 7.98
CA ASN A 66 14.98 13.45 9.26
C ASN A 66 13.66 14.21 9.50
N PHE A 67 12.60 13.87 8.80
CA PHE A 67 11.29 14.47 8.98
C PHE A 67 10.20 13.43 9.20
N SER A 68 9.18 13.77 9.98
CA SER A 68 7.98 12.94 10.18
C SER A 68 6.75 13.72 9.72
N LEU A 69 5.89 13.09 8.89
CA LEU A 69 4.66 13.75 8.42
C LEU A 69 3.72 14.17 9.55
N PRO A 70 3.48 13.35 10.58
CA PRO A 70 2.68 13.79 11.74
C PRO A 70 3.23 15.02 12.45
N GLU A 71 4.56 15.15 12.57
CA GLU A 71 5.21 16.32 13.17
C GLU A 71 5.12 17.55 12.26
N LEU A 72 5.23 17.36 10.95
CA LEU A 72 5.11 18.43 9.95
C LEU A 72 3.72 19.09 9.98
N PHE A 73 2.67 18.33 10.28
CA PHE A 73 1.29 18.82 10.41
C PHE A 73 0.92 19.31 11.81
N GLY A 74 1.92 19.55 12.70
CA GLY A 74 1.75 20.21 13.99
C GLY A 74 1.67 19.30 15.20
N GLY A 75 1.96 18.00 15.08
CA GLY A 75 2.23 17.08 16.21
C GLY A 75 1.05 16.76 17.16
N GLY A 76 -0.13 17.35 16.99
CA GLY A 76 -1.32 17.04 17.78
C GLY A 76 -2.17 15.93 17.18
N ALA A 77 -3.36 15.68 17.76
CA ALA A 77 -4.30 14.67 17.25
C ALA A 77 -4.68 14.91 15.76
N LEU A 78 -4.86 16.16 15.35
CA LEU A 78 -5.11 16.54 13.96
C LEU A 78 -3.88 16.28 13.09
N GLY A 79 -2.68 16.61 13.56
CA GLY A 79 -1.43 16.35 12.87
C GLY A 79 -1.19 14.85 12.66
N LEU A 80 -1.53 14.02 13.64
CA LEU A 80 -1.45 12.56 13.53
C LEU A 80 -2.42 12.03 12.48
N ILE A 81 -3.69 12.46 12.47
CA ILE A 81 -4.69 12.02 11.48
C ILE A 81 -4.27 12.44 10.08
N LEU A 82 -3.94 13.71 9.87
CA LEU A 82 -3.54 14.23 8.57
C LEU A 82 -2.22 13.62 8.10
N GLY A 83 -1.25 13.45 8.98
CA GLY A 83 0.04 12.83 8.70
C GLY A 83 -0.08 11.37 8.29
N VAL A 84 -0.90 10.59 8.99
CA VAL A 84 -1.17 9.19 8.66
C VAL A 84 -1.91 9.06 7.32
N LEU A 85 -2.94 9.87 7.08
CA LEU A 85 -3.66 9.86 5.79
C LEU A 85 -2.75 10.24 4.64
N ALA A 86 -1.95 11.30 4.80
CA ALA A 86 -0.96 11.70 3.79
C ALA A 86 0.08 10.61 3.53
N ALA A 87 0.57 9.96 4.59
CA ALA A 87 1.53 8.85 4.46
C ALA A 87 0.92 7.64 3.73
N LEU A 88 -0.34 7.30 3.99
CA LEU A 88 -1.04 6.22 3.28
C LEU A 88 -1.24 6.54 1.79
N ILE A 89 -1.62 7.78 1.46
CA ILE A 89 -1.76 8.22 0.07
C ILE A 89 -0.39 8.17 -0.63
N LEU A 90 0.68 8.66 0.02
CA LEU A 90 2.03 8.61 -0.53
C LEU A 90 2.52 7.17 -0.70
N ALA A 91 2.22 6.27 0.25
CA ALA A 91 2.52 4.84 0.14
C ALA A 91 1.87 4.22 -1.11
N GLY A 92 0.59 4.55 -1.37
CA GLY A 92 -0.10 4.16 -2.58
C GLY A 92 0.51 4.78 -3.85
N CYS A 93 0.87 6.07 -3.82
CA CYS A 93 1.50 6.75 -4.96
C CYS A 93 2.86 6.14 -5.31
N VAL A 94 3.71 5.86 -4.32
CA VAL A 94 5.01 5.21 -4.53
C VAL A 94 4.82 3.83 -5.16
N ALA A 95 3.90 3.03 -4.63
CA ALA A 95 3.57 1.74 -5.21
C ALA A 95 3.06 1.86 -6.67
N ALA A 96 2.21 2.85 -6.96
CA ALA A 96 1.69 3.10 -8.31
C ALA A 96 2.80 3.56 -9.29
N VAL A 97 3.73 4.41 -8.85
CA VAL A 97 4.87 4.86 -9.68
C VAL A 97 5.79 3.69 -10.02
N ILE A 98 6.13 2.87 -9.05
CA ILE A 98 6.95 1.66 -9.28
C ILE A 98 6.20 0.68 -10.19
N ALA A 99 4.89 0.50 -9.97
CA ALA A 99 4.05 -0.31 -10.85
C ALA A 99 4.01 0.24 -12.29
N TRP A 100 3.96 1.55 -12.46
CA TRP A 100 4.00 2.17 -13.78
C TRP A 100 5.31 1.87 -14.50
N LEU A 101 6.46 1.99 -13.80
CA LEU A 101 7.78 1.68 -14.35
C LEU A 101 7.91 0.20 -14.73
N ILE A 102 7.52 -0.71 -13.84
CA ILE A 102 7.55 -2.16 -14.06
C ILE A 102 6.55 -2.56 -15.14
N GLY A 103 5.39 -1.93 -15.17
CA GLY A 103 4.32 -2.21 -16.13
C GLY A 103 4.70 -1.94 -17.59
N LEU A 104 5.66 -1.03 -17.86
CA LEU A 104 6.10 -0.73 -19.22
C LEU A 104 6.62 -1.98 -19.97
N PRO A 105 7.58 -2.74 -19.42
CA PRO A 105 8.05 -3.97 -20.04
C PRO A 105 7.13 -5.17 -19.79
N VAL A 106 6.57 -5.28 -18.58
CA VAL A 106 5.92 -6.52 -18.11
C VAL A 106 4.53 -6.72 -18.73
N LEU A 107 3.76 -5.65 -18.94
CA LEU A 107 2.43 -5.75 -19.56
C LEU A 107 2.44 -6.10 -21.05
N ARG A 108 3.62 -6.20 -21.67
CA ARG A 108 3.78 -6.71 -23.04
C ARG A 108 3.88 -8.23 -23.10
N LEU A 109 4.06 -8.88 -21.96
CA LEU A 109 4.15 -10.33 -21.84
C LEU A 109 2.76 -10.97 -21.91
N LYS A 110 2.70 -12.22 -22.36
CA LYS A 110 1.49 -13.03 -22.28
C LYS A 110 1.15 -13.32 -20.81
N SER A 111 -0.12 -13.62 -20.54
CA SER A 111 -0.68 -13.74 -19.19
C SER A 111 0.16 -14.61 -18.23
N ASP A 112 0.61 -15.78 -18.68
CA ASP A 112 1.38 -16.72 -17.82
C ASP A 112 2.77 -16.16 -17.47
N TYR A 113 3.46 -15.56 -18.44
CA TYR A 113 4.75 -14.91 -18.21
C TYR A 113 4.63 -13.65 -17.38
N LEU A 114 3.49 -12.96 -17.45
CA LEU A 114 3.17 -11.81 -16.62
C LEU A 114 3.18 -12.19 -15.13
N ALA A 115 2.56 -13.32 -14.77
CA ALA A 115 2.51 -13.80 -13.39
C ALA A 115 3.92 -14.09 -12.83
N ILE A 116 4.76 -14.78 -13.62
CA ILE A 116 6.14 -15.13 -13.22
C ILE A 116 6.99 -13.86 -13.09
N ALA A 117 6.89 -12.95 -14.06
CA ALA A 117 7.64 -11.69 -14.03
C ALA A 117 7.25 -10.82 -12.84
N THR A 118 5.97 -10.68 -12.53
CA THR A 118 5.50 -9.88 -11.39
C THR A 118 5.91 -10.48 -10.05
N LEU A 119 5.95 -11.81 -9.93
CA LEU A 119 6.49 -12.49 -8.76
C LEU A 119 7.99 -12.23 -8.61
N GLY A 120 8.76 -12.33 -9.70
CA GLY A 120 10.19 -12.01 -9.71
C GLY A 120 10.46 -10.56 -9.30
N PHE A 121 9.68 -9.61 -9.78
CA PHE A 121 9.78 -8.21 -9.36
C PHE A 121 9.45 -7.99 -7.89
N ALA A 122 8.48 -8.72 -7.34
CA ALA A 122 8.16 -8.66 -5.90
C ALA A 122 9.36 -9.10 -5.05
N GLU A 123 10.06 -10.18 -5.45
CA GLU A 123 11.27 -10.63 -4.76
C GLU A 123 12.46 -9.67 -4.95
N ILE A 124 12.60 -9.05 -6.12
CA ILE A 124 13.62 -8.01 -6.34
C ILE A 124 13.37 -6.81 -5.43
N ILE A 125 12.12 -6.34 -5.32
CA ILE A 125 11.75 -5.24 -4.42
C ILE A 125 12.12 -5.62 -2.98
N ARG A 126 11.75 -6.82 -2.55
CA ARG A 126 12.09 -7.32 -1.21
C ARG A 126 13.60 -7.34 -0.97
N ALA A 127 14.38 -7.86 -1.91
CA ALA A 127 15.84 -7.92 -1.80
C ALA A 127 16.47 -6.53 -1.71
N ILE A 128 15.96 -5.56 -2.48
CA ILE A 128 16.42 -4.17 -2.45
C ILE A 128 16.15 -3.54 -1.08
N PHE A 129 14.96 -3.74 -0.50
CA PHE A 129 14.63 -3.16 0.81
C PHE A 129 15.39 -3.80 1.96
N GLN A 130 15.81 -5.06 1.83
CA GLN A 130 16.63 -5.78 2.82
C GLN A 130 18.13 -5.55 2.63
N TRP A 131 18.56 -4.78 1.62
CA TRP A 131 19.97 -4.56 1.37
C TRP A 131 20.60 -3.59 2.38
N ASP A 132 21.73 -3.99 2.98
CA ASP A 132 22.42 -3.24 4.04
C ASP A 132 22.84 -1.81 3.64
N ARG A 133 23.13 -1.58 2.35
CA ARG A 133 23.45 -0.22 1.88
C ARG A 133 22.27 0.76 1.95
N LEU A 134 21.05 0.26 1.90
CA LEU A 134 19.82 1.03 2.13
C LEU A 134 19.44 1.10 3.62
N GLY A 135 20.22 0.49 4.49
CA GLY A 135 20.01 0.46 5.94
C GLY A 135 19.65 1.80 6.59
N PRO A 136 20.31 2.93 6.25
CA PRO A 136 19.94 4.24 6.76
C PRO A 136 18.52 4.71 6.38
N VAL A 137 17.86 4.06 5.42
CA VAL A 137 16.49 4.36 4.98
C VAL A 137 15.51 3.25 5.37
N THR A 138 15.88 1.99 5.13
CA THR A 138 14.97 0.83 5.28
C THR A 138 15.25 -0.01 6.52
N ASN A 139 16.28 0.29 7.30
CA ASN A 139 16.78 -0.52 8.40
C ASN A 139 17.28 -1.93 7.97
N GLY A 140 17.53 -2.12 6.66
CA GLY A 140 18.06 -3.37 6.10
C GLY A 140 17.15 -4.57 6.37
N ALA A 141 17.70 -5.64 6.91
CA ALA A 141 16.95 -6.86 7.26
C ALA A 141 16.14 -6.74 8.56
N ASN A 142 16.25 -5.61 9.30
CA ASN A 142 15.53 -5.40 10.55
C ASN A 142 14.18 -4.74 10.27
N ALA A 143 13.16 -5.14 11.04
CA ALA A 143 11.85 -4.52 10.94
C ALA A 143 11.87 -3.06 11.43
N LEU A 144 11.23 -2.17 10.68
CA LEU A 144 10.94 -0.81 11.14
C LEU A 144 9.84 -0.86 12.22
N LYS A 145 10.04 -0.11 13.27
CA LYS A 145 9.13 0.01 14.44
C LYS A 145 8.97 1.48 14.84
N SER A 146 8.23 1.74 15.90
CA SER A 146 8.05 3.10 16.48
C SER A 146 7.35 4.10 15.56
N PHE A 147 6.49 3.66 14.65
CA PHE A 147 5.61 4.51 13.86
C PHE A 147 4.17 4.48 14.41
N PRO A 148 3.32 5.48 14.10
CA PRO A 148 1.93 5.50 14.53
C PRO A 148 1.17 4.27 14.05
N THR A 149 0.48 3.62 14.99
CA THR A 149 -0.32 2.42 14.76
C THR A 149 -1.80 2.72 15.00
N PHE A 150 -2.69 1.74 14.80
CA PHE A 150 -4.11 1.93 15.11
C PHE A 150 -4.36 2.32 16.58
N SER A 151 -3.52 1.87 17.53
CA SER A 151 -3.63 2.25 18.92
C SER A 151 -3.36 3.74 19.17
N SER A 152 -2.59 4.41 18.32
CA SER A 152 -2.32 5.85 18.44
C SER A 152 -3.56 6.72 18.21
N PHE A 153 -4.66 6.16 17.69
CA PHE A 153 -5.93 6.85 17.51
C PHE A 153 -6.89 6.71 18.70
N ASN A 154 -6.52 5.99 19.75
CA ASN A 154 -7.35 5.92 20.95
C ASN A 154 -7.39 7.27 21.65
N ILE A 155 -8.59 7.67 22.10
CA ILE A 155 -8.76 8.86 22.92
C ILE A 155 -8.65 8.42 24.38
N GLU A 156 -7.59 8.88 25.06
CA GLU A 156 -7.33 8.63 26.47
C GLU A 156 -7.76 9.84 27.30
N ASN A 157 -8.35 9.59 28.48
CA ASN A 157 -8.64 10.64 29.46
C ASN A 157 -7.37 11.05 30.17
N ALA A 158 -7.43 12.16 30.91
CA ALA A 158 -6.34 12.67 31.77
C ALA A 158 -5.83 11.61 32.77
N ASN A 159 -6.59 10.58 33.06
CA ASN A 159 -6.25 9.46 33.94
C ASN A 159 -5.63 8.26 33.20
N GLY A 160 -5.38 8.35 31.88
CA GLY A 160 -4.82 7.24 31.09
C GLY A 160 -5.82 6.13 30.71
N GLU A 161 -7.11 6.34 30.98
CA GLU A 161 -8.15 5.38 30.57
C GLU A 161 -8.62 5.66 29.15
N VAL A 162 -8.72 4.61 28.34
CA VAL A 162 -9.23 4.68 26.96
C VAL A 162 -10.73 4.89 26.96
N VAL A 163 -11.17 6.11 26.70
CA VAL A 163 -12.60 6.50 26.63
C VAL A 163 -13.23 6.02 25.33
N LEU A 164 -12.52 6.13 24.22
CA LEU A 164 -12.99 5.71 22.90
C LEU A 164 -11.92 4.89 22.18
N ARG A 165 -12.24 3.62 21.90
CA ARG A 165 -11.34 2.71 21.17
C ARG A 165 -11.48 2.92 19.66
N LEU A 166 -11.07 4.09 19.17
CA LEU A 166 -11.07 4.38 17.74
C LEU A 166 -10.15 3.43 16.95
N SER A 167 -9.16 2.82 17.62
CA SER A 167 -8.29 1.80 17.03
C SER A 167 -9.05 0.62 16.41
N THR A 168 -10.31 0.42 16.78
CA THR A 168 -11.13 -0.65 16.20
C THR A 168 -11.90 -0.17 14.96
N PHE A 169 -12.39 1.07 14.95
CA PHE A 169 -13.21 1.60 13.86
C PHE A 169 -12.40 2.14 12.69
N VAL A 170 -11.25 2.76 12.96
CA VAL A 170 -10.39 3.39 11.94
C VAL A 170 -10.00 2.43 10.80
N PRO A 171 -9.50 1.19 11.05
CA PRO A 171 -9.16 0.29 9.96
C PRO A 171 -10.35 -0.08 9.08
N PHE A 172 -11.54 -0.31 9.67
CA PHE A 172 -12.74 -0.62 8.90
C PHE A 172 -13.19 0.56 8.06
N LEU A 173 -13.16 1.78 8.61
CA LEU A 173 -13.53 2.99 7.89
C LEU A 173 -12.61 3.21 6.69
N LEU A 174 -11.29 3.15 6.88
CA LEU A 174 -10.31 3.36 5.81
C LEU A 174 -10.44 2.29 4.71
N VAL A 175 -10.59 1.03 5.09
CA VAL A 175 -10.79 -0.06 4.14
C VAL A 175 -12.12 0.11 3.39
N ALA A 176 -13.21 0.47 4.08
CA ALA A 176 -14.51 0.69 3.44
C ALA A 176 -14.47 1.83 2.42
N VAL A 177 -13.78 2.94 2.73
CA VAL A 177 -13.57 4.06 1.80
C VAL A 177 -12.79 3.60 0.57
N CYS A 178 -11.67 2.88 0.76
CA CYS A 178 -10.85 2.38 -0.34
C CYS A 178 -11.63 1.40 -1.24
N ILE A 179 -12.36 0.45 -0.64
CA ILE A 179 -13.20 -0.50 -1.40
C ILE A 179 -14.33 0.25 -2.10
N GLY A 180 -14.96 1.24 -1.46
CA GLY A 180 -15.97 2.10 -2.07
C GLY A 180 -15.47 2.80 -3.32
N ILE A 181 -14.27 3.38 -3.29
CA ILE A 181 -13.63 4.01 -4.45
C ILE A 181 -13.41 2.98 -5.57
N MET A 182 -12.94 1.77 -5.24
CA MET A 182 -12.75 0.71 -6.24
C MET A 182 -14.08 0.25 -6.86
N VAL A 183 -15.15 0.14 -6.08
CA VAL A 183 -16.49 -0.21 -6.58
C VAL A 183 -17.01 0.87 -7.53
N LEU A 184 -16.83 2.14 -7.19
CA LEU A 184 -17.19 3.25 -8.07
C LEU A 184 -16.40 3.20 -9.38
N LEU A 185 -15.10 2.90 -9.31
CA LEU A 185 -14.25 2.73 -10.50
C LEU A 185 -14.74 1.60 -11.41
N ILE A 186 -15.05 0.43 -10.83
CA ILE A 186 -15.52 -0.76 -11.58
C ILE A 186 -16.87 -0.49 -12.26
N ASN A 187 -17.72 0.34 -11.68
CA ASN A 187 -19.01 0.71 -12.25
C ASN A 187 -18.91 1.90 -13.24
N SER A 188 -17.75 2.50 -13.38
CA SER A 188 -17.48 3.60 -14.30
C SER A 188 -17.24 3.11 -15.74
N THR A 189 -17.03 4.04 -16.66
CA THR A 189 -16.64 3.77 -18.05
C THR A 189 -15.33 2.98 -18.13
N TYR A 190 -14.39 3.28 -17.23
CA TYR A 190 -13.12 2.54 -17.16
C TYR A 190 -13.32 1.08 -16.77
N GLY A 191 -14.19 0.79 -15.80
CA GLY A 191 -14.49 -0.59 -15.39
C GLY A 191 -15.18 -1.39 -16.50
N ARG A 192 -16.01 -0.75 -17.33
CA ARG A 192 -16.57 -1.39 -18.53
C ARG A 192 -15.49 -1.75 -19.55
N ALA A 193 -14.52 -0.86 -19.77
CA ALA A 193 -13.38 -1.14 -20.63
C ALA A 193 -12.51 -2.30 -20.11
N PHE A 194 -12.28 -2.38 -18.79
CA PHE A 194 -11.55 -3.49 -18.17
C PHE A 194 -12.25 -4.82 -18.39
N LYS A 195 -13.57 -4.87 -18.20
CA LYS A 195 -14.36 -6.08 -18.45
C LYS A 195 -14.35 -6.49 -19.94
N ALA A 196 -14.44 -5.53 -20.86
CA ALA A 196 -14.33 -5.79 -22.29
C ALA A 196 -12.98 -6.40 -22.67
N ILE A 197 -11.88 -5.87 -22.14
CA ILE A 197 -10.52 -6.40 -22.35
C ILE A 197 -10.39 -7.83 -21.82
N ARG A 198 -11.02 -8.15 -20.69
CA ARG A 198 -11.01 -9.49 -20.10
C ARG A 198 -11.73 -10.51 -21.00
N GLU A 199 -12.87 -10.13 -21.58
CA GLU A 199 -13.68 -11.06 -22.40
C GLU A 199 -12.98 -11.36 -23.74
N ASP A 200 -12.55 -10.33 -24.48
CA ASP A 200 -11.83 -10.46 -25.74
C ASP A 200 -11.00 -9.20 -26.03
N GLU A 201 -9.67 -9.34 -25.98
CA GLU A 201 -8.74 -8.24 -26.25
C GLU A 201 -8.84 -7.73 -27.69
N VAL A 202 -9.01 -8.65 -28.68
CA VAL A 202 -9.06 -8.30 -30.10
C VAL A 202 -10.34 -7.53 -30.40
N ALA A 203 -11.47 -8.00 -29.88
CA ALA A 203 -12.75 -7.32 -30.04
C ALA A 203 -12.76 -5.95 -29.35
N ALA A 204 -12.17 -5.85 -28.15
CA ALA A 204 -12.04 -4.59 -27.43
C ALA A 204 -11.20 -3.56 -28.20
N GLU A 205 -10.10 -4.00 -28.81
CA GLU A 205 -9.24 -3.13 -29.63
C GLU A 205 -9.97 -2.68 -30.90
N ALA A 206 -10.71 -3.58 -31.56
CA ALA A 206 -11.52 -3.26 -32.74
C ALA A 206 -12.62 -2.23 -32.43
N MET A 207 -13.12 -2.18 -31.19
CA MET A 207 -14.07 -1.17 -30.71
C MET A 207 -13.40 0.13 -30.25
N GLY A 208 -12.08 0.29 -30.48
CA GLY A 208 -11.33 1.52 -30.19
C GLY A 208 -10.78 1.63 -28.76
N ILE A 209 -10.80 0.56 -27.98
CA ILE A 209 -10.21 0.54 -26.63
C ILE A 209 -8.69 0.39 -26.74
N ASN A 210 -7.93 1.35 -26.22
CA ASN A 210 -6.48 1.26 -26.17
C ASN A 210 -6.05 0.28 -25.07
N LEU A 211 -5.70 -0.96 -25.45
CA LEU A 211 -5.34 -2.05 -24.54
C LEU A 211 -4.18 -1.67 -23.61
N ALA A 212 -3.07 -1.15 -24.17
CA ALA A 212 -1.86 -0.84 -23.42
C ALA A 212 -2.13 0.21 -22.33
N LYS A 213 -2.93 1.24 -22.65
CA LYS A 213 -3.31 2.30 -21.70
C LYS A 213 -4.18 1.75 -20.57
N HIS A 214 -5.21 0.98 -20.88
CA HIS A 214 -6.14 0.47 -19.89
C HIS A 214 -5.52 -0.62 -19.00
N LYS A 215 -4.74 -1.53 -19.57
CA LYS A 215 -4.00 -2.56 -18.81
C LYS A 215 -3.04 -1.89 -17.80
N ARG A 216 -2.27 -0.91 -18.26
CA ARG A 216 -1.33 -0.16 -17.39
C ARG A 216 -2.07 0.61 -16.30
N MET A 217 -3.19 1.25 -16.63
CA MET A 217 -4.00 1.97 -15.65
C MET A 217 -4.57 1.01 -14.59
N ALA A 218 -5.11 -0.14 -14.97
CA ALA A 218 -5.59 -1.15 -14.03
C ALA A 218 -4.47 -1.65 -13.12
N PHE A 219 -3.27 -1.88 -13.68
CA PHE A 219 -2.09 -2.30 -12.93
C PHE A 219 -1.64 -1.25 -11.89
N CYS A 220 -1.56 0.03 -12.29
CA CYS A 220 -1.19 1.12 -11.38
C CYS A 220 -2.22 1.33 -10.27
N ILE A 221 -3.52 1.30 -10.58
CA ILE A 221 -4.58 1.49 -9.59
C ILE A 221 -4.60 0.32 -8.60
N SER A 222 -4.50 -0.92 -9.09
CA SER A 222 -4.40 -2.10 -8.24
C SER A 222 -3.21 -2.02 -7.29
N SER A 223 -2.05 -1.61 -7.80
CA SER A 223 -0.82 -1.45 -7.02
C SER A 223 -0.91 -0.29 -6.02
N PHE A 224 -1.60 0.81 -6.37
CA PHE A 224 -1.88 1.90 -5.43
C PHE A 224 -2.63 1.40 -4.20
N PHE A 225 -3.74 0.68 -4.40
CA PHE A 225 -4.52 0.14 -3.28
C PHE A 225 -3.78 -0.97 -2.52
N ALA A 226 -2.94 -1.74 -3.20
CA ALA A 226 -2.05 -2.69 -2.53
C ALA A 226 -1.02 -1.98 -1.63
N GLY A 227 -0.47 -0.84 -2.08
CA GLY A 227 0.41 0.00 -1.28
C GLY A 227 -0.28 0.60 -0.05
N VAL A 228 -1.49 1.13 -0.23
CA VAL A 228 -2.32 1.58 0.92
C VAL A 228 -2.59 0.43 1.88
N GLY A 229 -2.96 -0.74 1.37
CA GLY A 229 -3.13 -1.96 2.16
C GLY A 229 -1.87 -2.37 2.93
N GLY A 230 -0.69 -2.16 2.33
CA GLY A 230 0.60 -2.37 2.98
C GLY A 230 0.84 -1.43 4.16
N GLY A 231 0.56 -0.14 4.01
CA GLY A 231 0.60 0.83 5.11
C GLY A 231 -0.36 0.46 6.24
N LEU A 232 -1.60 0.08 5.93
CA LEU A 232 -2.56 -0.40 6.92
C LEU A 232 -2.10 -1.70 7.59
N PHE A 233 -1.44 -2.60 6.85
CA PHE A 233 -0.86 -3.82 7.42
C PHE A 233 0.27 -3.51 8.40
N ALA A 234 1.16 -2.56 8.07
CA ALA A 234 2.21 -2.11 8.98
C ALA A 234 1.61 -1.55 10.28
N MET A 235 0.57 -0.72 10.19
CA MET A 235 -0.17 -0.21 11.36
C MET A 235 -0.77 -1.34 12.21
N PHE A 236 -1.24 -2.41 11.58
CA PHE A 236 -1.79 -3.57 12.28
C PHE A 236 -0.70 -4.42 12.93
N ALA A 237 0.40 -4.71 12.20
CA ALA A 237 1.48 -5.58 12.63
C ALA A 237 2.44 -4.89 13.62
N ASN A 238 2.38 -3.56 13.75
CA ASN A 238 3.30 -2.70 14.52
C ASN A 238 4.77 -2.85 14.04
N GLN A 239 4.96 -3.27 12.80
CA GLN A 239 6.26 -3.42 12.16
C GLN A 239 6.11 -3.41 10.63
N ALA A 240 7.15 -2.94 9.92
CA ALA A 240 7.29 -3.07 8.48
C ALA A 240 8.53 -3.91 8.16
N GLN A 241 8.29 -5.04 7.48
CA GLN A 241 9.33 -5.99 7.06
C GLN A 241 8.89 -6.71 5.77
#